data_cca1dd7c71ad0efde8c68d79d1d5b228
#
_entry.id   cca1dd7c71ad0efde8c68d79d1d5b228
#
_cell.length_a   1.000
_cell.length_b   1.000
_cell.length_c   1.000
_cell.angle_alpha   90.00
_cell.angle_beta   90.00
_cell.angle_gamma   90.00
#
_symmetry.space_group_name_H-M   'P 1'
#
loop_
_entity.id
_entity.type
_entity.pdbx_description
1 polymer ?
#
loop_
_entity_poly.entity_id
_entity_poly.type
_entity_poly.pdbx_seq_one_letter_code
_entity_poly.pdbx_strand_id
1 'polypeptide(L)'
;MKLETFEMERLQSNWEHRVAWNLAESGVHPLRVEELAESEADRTALLAQPLGYPQTTGPVGLHTRNSSMYPDGSAEHIQVTNGGSEANCITLMHLVERGDDVIVMMPNYMQVRGLARGLQANVHHWHLVEDSSTGVPRWRTDLDRLRALVTSRTRAIFLCNPNNPTGARLTATELDEICAIAGRHGAWIVSDEIYRGAELDGVETPTMWGRYQRVIVTSGLSKAYALPGLRVGWLVAPPDTVADLWGVHDYTTIAPGAISDRLACVALTPARRTMLLARTRGILRTNYPAVKRWIERRPALSHVPPEAGAITLVRYAHKINSTVLMERIRDEHSVLIVPGDHFEMDGYFRLGFGCDPELLLPALEHVGEVLDKIEAPEVPGSAHAR
;
A
#
# COMPACT_ATOMS: atom_id res chain seq x y z
N MET A 1 -22.23 11.28 -6.76
CA MET A 1 -20.79 10.98 -6.98
C MET A 1 -20.65 10.13 -8.22
N LYS A 2 -19.75 10.46 -9.16
CA LYS A 2 -19.41 9.64 -10.32
C LYS A 2 -17.91 9.31 -10.22
N LEU A 3 -17.58 8.02 -10.16
CA LEU A 3 -16.19 7.55 -10.06
C LEU A 3 -15.65 7.22 -11.44
N GLU A 4 -14.40 7.56 -11.68
CA GLU A 4 -13.61 7.06 -12.80
C GLU A 4 -13.26 5.59 -12.60
N THR A 5 -12.90 4.88 -13.66
CA THR A 5 -12.41 3.50 -13.54
C THR A 5 -11.10 3.50 -12.75
N PHE A 6 -10.99 2.61 -11.78
CA PHE A 6 -9.75 2.38 -11.06
C PHE A 6 -8.94 1.34 -11.85
N GLU A 7 -8.12 1.82 -12.79
CA GLU A 7 -7.49 1.00 -13.84
C GLU A 7 -6.67 -0.18 -13.26
N MET A 8 -5.87 0.09 -12.23
CA MET A 8 -5.04 -0.95 -11.60
C MET A 8 -5.89 -2.07 -11.00
N GLU A 9 -6.95 -1.73 -10.23
CA GLU A 9 -7.84 -2.74 -9.63
C GLU A 9 -8.65 -3.47 -10.71
N ARG A 10 -9.07 -2.75 -11.77
CA ARG A 10 -9.77 -3.35 -12.89
C ARG A 10 -8.88 -4.36 -13.63
N LEU A 11 -7.60 -4.01 -13.84
CA LEU A 11 -6.61 -4.91 -14.41
C LEU A 11 -6.45 -6.18 -13.57
N GLN A 12 -6.20 -6.02 -12.26
CA GLN A 12 -6.02 -7.16 -11.35
C GLN A 12 -7.28 -8.03 -11.32
N SER A 13 -8.47 -7.45 -11.12
CA SER A 13 -9.74 -8.19 -11.10
C SER A 13 -10.00 -9.00 -12.36
N ASN A 14 -9.57 -8.50 -13.52
CA ASN A 14 -9.77 -9.20 -14.78
C ASN A 14 -8.78 -10.36 -14.99
N TRP A 15 -7.56 -10.27 -14.46
CA TRP A 15 -6.45 -11.13 -14.88
C TRP A 15 -5.78 -11.92 -13.78
N GLU A 16 -5.83 -11.52 -12.50
CA GLU A 16 -5.05 -12.15 -11.42
C GLU A 16 -5.29 -13.65 -11.24
N HIS A 17 -6.51 -14.12 -11.59
CA HIS A 17 -6.89 -15.54 -11.51
C HIS A 17 -6.87 -16.25 -12.89
N ARG A 18 -6.37 -15.58 -13.93
CA ARG A 18 -6.34 -16.13 -15.31
C ARG A 18 -4.94 -16.32 -15.85
N VAL A 19 -3.97 -15.61 -15.29
CA VAL A 19 -2.56 -15.72 -15.70
C VAL A 19 -1.87 -16.84 -14.95
N ALA A 20 -0.84 -17.42 -15.57
CA ALA A 20 0.01 -18.43 -14.93
C ALA A 20 0.91 -17.83 -13.84
N TRP A 21 1.35 -16.56 -14.05
CA TRP A 21 2.33 -15.88 -13.20
C TRP A 21 1.82 -14.52 -12.78
N ASN A 22 1.41 -14.39 -11.52
CA ASN A 22 0.93 -13.10 -11.00
C ASN A 22 2.04 -12.37 -10.24
N LEU A 23 2.67 -11.38 -10.88
CA LEU A 23 3.60 -10.43 -10.27
C LEU A 23 2.97 -9.04 -10.08
N ALA A 24 1.64 -8.93 -10.15
CA ALA A 24 0.91 -7.69 -9.88
C ALA A 24 0.52 -7.54 -8.40
N GLU A 25 0.49 -8.64 -7.61
CA GLU A 25 0.16 -8.57 -6.18
C GLU A 25 1.24 -7.80 -5.41
N SER A 26 0.78 -6.94 -4.50
CA SER A 26 1.66 -6.06 -3.73
C SER A 26 1.92 -6.52 -2.29
N GLY A 27 1.29 -7.62 -1.87
CA GLY A 27 1.56 -8.32 -0.62
C GLY A 27 2.43 -9.56 -0.83
N VAL A 28 2.73 -10.28 0.25
CA VAL A 28 3.32 -11.62 0.15
C VAL A 28 2.21 -12.67 0.03
N HIS A 29 2.57 -13.86 -0.46
CA HIS A 29 1.60 -14.95 -0.59
C HIS A 29 0.89 -15.23 0.75
N PRO A 30 -0.48 -15.38 0.71
CA PRO A 30 -1.30 -15.42 1.92
C PRO A 30 -1.12 -16.72 2.70
N LEU A 31 -1.49 -16.65 3.99
CA LEU A 31 -1.61 -17.85 4.82
C LEU A 31 -2.96 -18.51 4.59
N ARG A 32 -2.99 -19.80 4.88
CA ARG A 32 -4.22 -20.59 5.01
C ARG A 32 -4.83 -20.40 6.41
N VAL A 33 -6.13 -20.68 6.53
CA VAL A 33 -6.82 -20.60 7.83
C VAL A 33 -6.19 -21.53 8.86
N GLU A 34 -5.76 -22.74 8.45
CA GLU A 34 -5.11 -23.72 9.34
C GLU A 34 -3.75 -23.25 9.88
N GLU A 35 -3.02 -22.43 9.11
CA GLU A 35 -1.75 -21.85 9.52
C GLU A 35 -1.94 -20.69 10.53
N LEU A 36 -3.10 -20.06 10.52
CA LEU A 36 -3.45 -18.99 11.45
C LEU A 36 -4.11 -19.56 12.73
N ALA A 37 -5.05 -20.50 12.57
CA ALA A 37 -5.74 -21.18 13.66
C ALA A 37 -5.05 -22.53 13.98
N GLU A 38 -3.80 -22.48 14.48
CA GLU A 38 -2.98 -23.68 14.72
C GLU A 38 -3.46 -24.51 15.90
N SER A 39 -3.98 -23.89 16.97
CA SER A 39 -4.42 -24.61 18.15
C SER A 39 -5.81 -25.23 17.94
N GLU A 40 -6.05 -26.36 18.57
CA GLU A 40 -7.38 -26.98 18.58
C GLU A 40 -8.43 -26.06 19.21
N ALA A 41 -8.04 -25.26 20.20
CA ALA A 41 -8.89 -24.25 20.82
C ALA A 41 -9.31 -23.15 19.82
N ASP A 42 -8.38 -22.66 18.98
CA ASP A 42 -8.68 -21.67 17.94
C ASP A 42 -9.63 -22.25 16.89
N ARG A 43 -9.39 -23.47 16.44
CA ARG A 43 -10.25 -24.17 15.47
C ARG A 43 -11.65 -24.40 15.99
N THR A 44 -11.77 -24.95 17.21
CA THR A 44 -13.07 -25.17 17.88
C THR A 44 -13.82 -23.86 18.04
N ALA A 45 -13.14 -22.81 18.49
CA ALA A 45 -13.73 -21.50 18.66
C ALA A 45 -14.15 -20.85 17.34
N LEU A 46 -13.40 -21.08 16.25
CA LEU A 46 -13.76 -20.62 14.91
C LEU A 46 -15.02 -21.31 14.40
N LEU A 47 -15.10 -22.64 14.53
CA LEU A 47 -16.25 -23.43 14.11
C LEU A 47 -17.51 -23.16 14.96
N ALA A 48 -17.36 -22.78 16.21
CA ALA A 48 -18.44 -22.39 17.10
C ALA A 48 -18.87 -20.92 16.99
N GLN A 49 -18.25 -20.12 16.07
CA GLN A 49 -18.56 -18.71 15.90
C GLN A 49 -19.99 -18.50 15.40
N PRO A 50 -20.87 -17.81 16.16
CA PRO A 50 -22.18 -17.41 15.65
C PRO A 50 -22.04 -16.47 14.43
N LEU A 51 -22.89 -16.65 13.42
CA LEU A 51 -22.91 -15.85 12.19
C LEU A 51 -23.86 -14.64 12.29
N GLY A 52 -24.05 -14.09 13.49
CA GLY A 52 -24.76 -12.83 13.70
C GLY A 52 -23.89 -11.62 13.40
N TYR A 53 -24.49 -10.44 13.42
CA TYR A 53 -23.74 -9.19 13.30
C TYR A 53 -22.74 -9.04 14.45
N PRO A 54 -21.46 -8.78 14.18
CA PRO A 54 -20.51 -8.39 15.21
C PRO A 54 -20.74 -6.93 15.66
N GLN A 55 -19.96 -6.47 16.60
CA GLN A 55 -19.97 -5.06 16.99
C GLN A 55 -19.53 -4.17 15.82
N THR A 56 -20.31 -3.16 15.46
CA THR A 56 -20.13 -2.36 14.24
C THR A 56 -18.85 -1.52 14.24
N THR A 57 -18.38 -1.09 15.43
CA THR A 57 -17.07 -0.43 15.58
C THR A 57 -15.90 -1.42 15.58
N GLY A 58 -16.17 -2.71 15.66
CA GLY A 58 -15.22 -3.79 15.81
C GLY A 58 -15.23 -4.41 17.21
N PRO A 59 -14.82 -5.67 17.37
CA PRO A 59 -14.79 -6.35 18.65
C PRO A 59 -13.75 -5.74 19.60
N VAL A 60 -14.05 -5.70 20.90
CA VAL A 60 -13.17 -5.17 21.96
C VAL A 60 -11.74 -5.70 21.87
N GLY A 61 -11.59 -6.99 21.54
CA GLY A 61 -10.28 -7.61 21.35
C GLY A 61 -9.45 -6.97 20.22
N LEU A 62 -10.06 -6.51 19.13
CA LEU A 62 -9.36 -5.80 18.07
C LEU A 62 -9.03 -4.37 18.47
N HIS A 63 -9.96 -3.67 19.11
CA HIS A 63 -9.68 -2.32 19.63
C HIS A 63 -8.44 -2.30 20.54
N THR A 64 -8.37 -3.22 21.49
CA THR A 64 -7.22 -3.32 22.42
C THR A 64 -5.91 -3.64 21.68
N ARG A 65 -5.95 -4.56 20.71
CA ARG A 65 -4.74 -4.96 19.98
C ARG A 65 -4.29 -3.89 19.00
N ASN A 66 -5.22 -3.28 18.28
CA ASN A 66 -4.91 -2.22 17.34
C ASN A 66 -4.37 -0.99 18.05
N SER A 67 -5.03 -0.54 19.12
CA SER A 67 -4.57 0.64 19.88
C SER A 67 -3.17 0.46 20.46
N SER A 68 -2.79 -0.75 20.89
CA SER A 68 -1.45 -1.04 21.42
C SER A 68 -0.31 -0.90 20.41
N MET A 69 -0.61 -0.80 19.11
CA MET A 69 0.38 -0.61 18.05
C MET A 69 0.73 0.87 17.81
N TYR A 70 0.04 1.78 18.49
CA TYR A 70 0.16 3.22 18.31
C TYR A 70 0.51 3.92 19.61
N PRO A 71 1.42 4.93 19.61
CA PRO A 71 1.76 5.71 20.80
C PRO A 71 0.49 6.30 21.44
N ASP A 72 0.35 6.15 22.74
CA ASP A 72 -0.78 6.66 23.52
C ASP A 72 -2.17 6.26 22.98
N GLY A 73 -2.23 5.17 22.18
CA GLY A 73 -3.45 4.67 21.60
C GLY A 73 -4.39 4.05 22.64
N SER A 74 -5.69 4.35 22.52
CA SER A 74 -6.75 3.72 23.30
C SER A 74 -7.84 3.13 22.41
N ALA A 75 -8.71 2.32 22.96
CA ALA A 75 -9.78 1.67 22.20
C ALA A 75 -10.72 2.66 21.49
N GLU A 76 -10.92 3.84 22.06
CA GLU A 76 -11.77 4.90 21.49
C GLU A 76 -11.17 5.59 20.25
N HIS A 77 -9.87 5.41 20.01
CA HIS A 77 -9.21 5.90 18.80
C HIS A 77 -9.39 4.97 17.59
N ILE A 78 -10.01 3.79 17.75
CA ILE A 78 -10.04 2.74 16.73
C ILE A 78 -11.45 2.54 16.16
N GLN A 79 -11.57 2.57 14.84
CA GLN A 79 -12.71 2.02 14.10
C GLN A 79 -12.21 0.88 13.22
N VAL A 80 -12.77 -0.31 13.38
CA VAL A 80 -12.50 -1.47 12.51
C VAL A 80 -13.34 -1.35 11.24
N THR A 81 -12.76 -1.75 10.11
CA THR A 81 -13.35 -1.61 8.79
C THR A 81 -13.21 -2.90 7.98
N ASN A 82 -13.96 -3.00 6.88
CA ASN A 82 -13.88 -4.13 5.95
C ASN A 82 -12.68 -3.99 4.99
N GLY A 83 -11.49 -3.98 5.55
CA GLY A 83 -10.21 -3.75 4.89
C GLY A 83 -9.79 -2.28 4.85
N GLY A 84 -8.50 -2.03 4.56
CA GLY A 84 -7.93 -0.69 4.46
C GLY A 84 -8.59 0.17 3.36
N SER A 85 -9.10 -0.45 2.29
CA SER A 85 -9.81 0.27 1.23
C SER A 85 -11.10 0.93 1.74
N GLU A 86 -11.84 0.29 2.65
CA GLU A 86 -12.99 0.91 3.27
C GLU A 86 -12.55 2.00 4.25
N ALA A 87 -11.49 1.78 5.04
CA ALA A 87 -10.95 2.81 5.92
C ALA A 87 -10.62 4.10 5.14
N ASN A 88 -9.94 3.98 4.00
CA ASN A 88 -9.66 5.11 3.11
C ASN A 88 -10.95 5.75 2.56
N CYS A 89 -11.92 4.93 2.15
CA CYS A 89 -13.17 5.39 1.55
C CYS A 89 -13.99 6.24 2.54
N ILE A 90 -14.27 5.71 3.74
CA ILE A 90 -15.06 6.44 4.75
C ILE A 90 -14.31 7.67 5.25
N THR A 91 -12.97 7.64 5.32
CA THR A 91 -12.15 8.81 5.66
C THR A 91 -12.34 9.93 4.64
N LEU A 92 -12.29 9.63 3.35
CA LEU A 92 -12.54 10.62 2.31
C LEU A 92 -13.99 11.14 2.33
N MET A 93 -14.96 10.25 2.49
CA MET A 93 -16.38 10.63 2.56
C MET A 93 -16.68 11.54 3.76
N HIS A 94 -15.97 11.37 4.88
CA HIS A 94 -16.10 12.23 6.06
C HIS A 94 -15.39 13.58 5.89
N LEU A 95 -14.16 13.56 5.37
CA LEU A 95 -13.33 14.77 5.37
C LEU A 95 -13.58 15.69 4.19
N VAL A 96 -13.93 15.15 3.01
CA VAL A 96 -13.80 15.88 1.74
C VAL A 96 -15.18 16.28 1.20
N GLU A 97 -15.35 17.56 0.99
CA GLU A 97 -16.53 18.15 0.36
C GLU A 97 -16.19 18.67 -1.05
N ARG A 98 -17.26 18.98 -1.81
CA ARG A 98 -17.11 19.57 -3.13
C ARG A 98 -16.37 20.90 -3.08
N GLY A 99 -15.30 21.00 -3.88
CA GLY A 99 -14.50 22.23 -4.00
C GLY A 99 -13.37 22.35 -3.01
N ASP A 100 -13.23 21.42 -2.05
CA ASP A 100 -12.07 21.34 -1.16
C ASP A 100 -10.78 21.12 -1.94
N ASP A 101 -9.68 21.70 -1.48
CA ASP A 101 -8.35 21.41 -2.00
C ASP A 101 -7.77 20.20 -1.23
N VAL A 102 -7.42 19.14 -1.98
CA VAL A 102 -6.85 17.90 -1.46
C VAL A 102 -5.48 17.68 -2.08
N ILE A 103 -4.47 17.45 -1.26
CA ILE A 103 -3.11 17.13 -1.73
C ILE A 103 -2.90 15.62 -1.61
N VAL A 104 -2.48 14.99 -2.70
CA VAL A 104 -2.17 13.56 -2.74
C VAL A 104 -0.70 13.35 -3.09
N MET A 105 0.01 12.61 -2.23
CA MET A 105 1.37 12.17 -2.51
C MET A 105 1.37 11.22 -3.71
N MET A 106 2.23 11.46 -4.70
CA MET A 106 2.31 10.67 -5.93
C MET A 106 3.74 10.13 -6.14
N PRO A 107 3.89 8.96 -6.77
CA PRO A 107 2.83 8.01 -7.12
C PRO A 107 2.20 7.38 -5.88
N ASN A 108 0.97 6.89 -6.00
CA ASN A 108 0.21 6.33 -4.89
C ASN A 108 -0.77 5.25 -5.36
N TYR A 109 -1.40 4.58 -4.40
CA TYR A 109 -2.60 3.78 -4.61
C TYR A 109 -3.75 4.72 -5.01
N MET A 110 -4.21 4.64 -6.25
CA MET A 110 -5.03 5.67 -6.89
C MET A 110 -6.48 5.76 -6.37
N GLN A 111 -6.86 4.92 -5.41
CA GLN A 111 -8.18 4.98 -4.76
C GLN A 111 -8.48 6.37 -4.19
N VAL A 112 -7.52 6.93 -3.43
CA VAL A 112 -7.69 8.24 -2.78
C VAL A 112 -7.94 9.34 -3.80
N ARG A 113 -7.12 9.37 -4.86
CA ARG A 113 -7.27 10.34 -5.94
C ARG A 113 -8.60 10.19 -6.66
N GLY A 114 -8.98 8.97 -7.02
CA GLY A 114 -10.25 8.70 -7.71
C GLY A 114 -11.47 9.07 -6.88
N LEU A 115 -11.46 8.75 -5.58
CA LEU A 115 -12.52 9.13 -4.65
C LEU A 115 -12.62 10.65 -4.47
N ALA A 116 -11.48 11.34 -4.25
CA ALA A 116 -11.46 12.79 -4.08
C ALA A 116 -12.02 13.51 -5.33
N ARG A 117 -11.63 13.06 -6.54
CA ARG A 117 -12.22 13.56 -7.80
C ARG A 117 -13.70 13.24 -7.93
N GLY A 118 -14.12 12.04 -7.53
CA GLY A 118 -15.54 11.65 -7.50
C GLY A 118 -16.38 12.49 -6.55
N LEU A 119 -15.79 12.97 -5.46
CA LEU A 119 -16.38 13.94 -4.52
C LEU A 119 -16.30 15.40 -5.03
N GLN A 120 -15.72 15.61 -6.21
CA GLN A 120 -15.54 16.94 -6.83
C GLN A 120 -14.60 17.88 -6.07
N ALA A 121 -13.61 17.34 -5.37
CA ALA A 121 -12.51 18.10 -4.80
C ALA A 121 -11.50 18.52 -5.88
N ASN A 122 -10.73 19.56 -5.60
CA ASN A 122 -9.58 19.97 -6.37
C ASN A 122 -8.36 19.15 -5.91
N VAL A 123 -7.91 18.22 -6.73
CA VAL A 123 -6.80 17.34 -6.37
C VAL A 123 -5.49 17.93 -6.86
N HIS A 124 -4.56 18.13 -5.94
CA HIS A 124 -3.20 18.60 -6.20
C HIS A 124 -2.21 17.45 -5.98
N HIS A 125 -1.28 17.24 -6.93
CA HIS A 125 -0.28 16.20 -6.83
C HIS A 125 0.99 16.72 -6.16
N TRP A 126 1.48 15.96 -5.18
CA TRP A 126 2.74 16.17 -4.50
C TRP A 126 3.64 14.96 -4.74
N HIS A 127 4.60 15.11 -5.66
CA HIS A 127 5.40 13.99 -6.13
C HIS A 127 6.56 13.65 -5.20
N LEU A 128 6.79 12.34 -5.01
CA LEU A 128 8.08 11.84 -4.57
C LEU A 128 9.12 12.09 -5.67
N VAL A 129 10.35 12.35 -5.26
CA VAL A 129 11.48 12.57 -6.17
C VAL A 129 12.58 11.53 -5.94
N GLU A 130 13.25 11.12 -7.01
CA GLU A 130 14.43 10.27 -6.90
C GLU A 130 15.62 11.12 -6.44
N ASP A 131 16.29 10.71 -5.37
CA ASP A 131 17.50 11.35 -4.86
C ASP A 131 18.65 10.34 -4.84
N SER A 132 19.72 10.65 -5.57
CA SER A 132 20.96 9.88 -5.63
C SER A 132 22.14 10.60 -4.98
N SER A 133 21.91 11.69 -4.28
CA SER A 133 22.95 12.55 -3.69
C SER A 133 23.86 11.83 -2.70
N THR A 134 23.36 10.76 -2.05
CA THR A 134 24.12 9.94 -1.10
C THR A 134 24.83 8.74 -1.72
N GLY A 135 24.78 8.59 -3.06
CA GLY A 135 25.34 7.44 -3.80
C GLY A 135 24.42 6.21 -3.84
N VAL A 136 23.39 6.14 -3.01
CA VAL A 136 22.35 5.12 -3.07
C VAL A 136 21.03 5.80 -3.42
N PRO A 137 20.41 5.46 -4.57
CA PRO A 137 19.14 6.05 -4.96
C PRO A 137 18.05 5.80 -3.91
N ARG A 138 17.28 6.85 -3.59
CA ARG A 138 16.13 6.78 -2.70
C ARG A 138 15.00 7.65 -3.23
N TRP A 139 13.76 7.25 -2.95
CA TRP A 139 12.62 8.14 -3.08
C TRP A 139 12.55 9.07 -1.87
N ARG A 140 12.36 10.37 -2.10
CA ARG A 140 12.23 11.40 -1.06
C ARG A 140 11.03 12.28 -1.31
N THR A 141 10.59 12.93 -0.24
CA THR A 141 9.58 13.97 -0.30
C THR A 141 10.19 15.32 -0.75
N ASP A 142 9.50 16.00 -1.65
CA ASP A 142 9.76 17.41 -1.95
C ASP A 142 8.94 18.28 -0.98
N LEU A 143 9.52 18.58 0.19
CA LEU A 143 8.85 19.37 1.24
C LEU A 143 8.66 20.83 0.86
N ASP A 144 9.51 21.39 0.03
CA ASP A 144 9.36 22.78 -0.46
C ASP A 144 8.16 22.87 -1.41
N ARG A 145 8.00 21.84 -2.27
CA ARG A 145 6.80 21.73 -3.09
C ARG A 145 5.54 21.58 -2.24
N LEU A 146 5.58 20.77 -1.18
CA LEU A 146 4.45 20.62 -0.27
C LEU A 146 4.10 21.98 0.39
N ARG A 147 5.09 22.72 0.89
CA ARG A 147 4.87 24.06 1.48
C ARG A 147 4.21 25.03 0.49
N ALA A 148 4.57 24.94 -0.79
CA ALA A 148 3.97 25.78 -1.83
C ALA A 148 2.54 25.38 -2.20
N LEU A 149 2.17 24.10 -2.02
CA LEU A 149 0.83 23.57 -2.34
C LEU A 149 -0.18 23.80 -1.21
N VAL A 150 0.26 23.76 0.05
CA VAL A 150 -0.65 23.88 1.21
C VAL A 150 -1.09 25.32 1.40
N THR A 151 -2.39 25.54 1.46
CA THR A 151 -3.04 26.85 1.64
C THR A 151 -4.12 26.75 2.72
N SER A 152 -4.73 27.88 3.08
CA SER A 152 -5.87 27.92 4.00
C SER A 152 -7.12 27.18 3.48
N ARG A 153 -7.15 26.80 2.19
CA ARG A 153 -8.23 25.99 1.59
C ARG A 153 -7.90 24.50 1.58
N THR A 154 -6.67 24.11 1.95
CA THR A 154 -6.27 22.71 1.97
C THR A 154 -7.03 21.97 3.06
N ARG A 155 -7.90 21.05 2.65
CA ARG A 155 -8.69 20.22 3.56
C ARG A 155 -7.85 19.10 4.14
N ALA A 156 -7.12 18.38 3.28
CA ALA A 156 -6.34 17.23 3.69
C ALA A 156 -5.12 16.96 2.80
N ILE A 157 -4.10 16.36 3.39
CA ILE A 157 -2.91 15.80 2.74
C ILE A 157 -2.97 14.30 2.91
N PHE A 158 -2.99 13.57 1.79
CA PHE A 158 -3.02 12.09 1.77
C PHE A 158 -1.66 11.56 1.38
N LEU A 159 -1.12 10.64 2.17
CA LEU A 159 0.13 9.95 1.89
C LEU A 159 0.00 8.44 2.21
N CYS A 160 0.88 7.63 1.60
CA CYS A 160 1.02 6.21 1.88
C CYS A 160 2.45 5.95 2.37
N ASN A 161 2.61 5.40 3.57
CA ASN A 161 3.91 5.21 4.21
C ASN A 161 3.98 3.93 5.04
N PRO A 162 4.70 2.89 4.58
CA PRO A 162 5.47 2.80 3.33
C PRO A 162 4.62 2.89 2.07
N ASN A 163 5.24 3.37 0.97
CA ASN A 163 4.54 3.78 -0.24
C ASN A 163 4.29 2.63 -1.24
N ASN A 164 3.11 2.59 -1.81
CA ASN A 164 2.80 1.88 -3.03
C ASN A 164 2.69 2.92 -4.18
N PRO A 165 3.44 2.79 -5.30
CA PRO A 165 4.13 1.57 -5.78
C PRO A 165 5.64 1.51 -5.51
N THR A 166 6.24 2.47 -4.84
CA THR A 166 7.70 2.64 -4.81
C THR A 166 8.41 1.80 -3.76
N GLY A 167 7.72 1.37 -2.70
CA GLY A 167 8.34 0.78 -1.51
C GLY A 167 9.14 1.76 -0.65
N ALA A 168 9.01 3.06 -0.91
CA ALA A 168 9.69 4.11 -0.15
C ALA A 168 9.17 4.24 1.28
N ARG A 169 10.04 4.68 2.19
CA ARG A 169 9.70 5.03 3.57
C ARG A 169 10.03 6.48 3.85
N LEU A 170 9.12 7.17 4.52
CA LEU A 170 9.39 8.50 5.06
C LEU A 170 10.07 8.39 6.42
N THR A 171 11.03 9.25 6.65
CA THR A 171 11.73 9.35 7.94
C THR A 171 10.86 10.06 8.98
N ALA A 172 11.18 9.88 10.26
CA ALA A 172 10.50 10.60 11.34
C ALA A 172 10.59 12.12 11.14
N THR A 173 11.74 12.63 10.69
CA THR A 173 11.95 14.06 10.40
C THR A 173 11.03 14.55 9.28
N GLU A 174 10.89 13.78 8.19
CA GLU A 174 9.96 14.14 7.10
C GLU A 174 8.51 14.17 7.60
N LEU A 175 8.11 13.20 8.43
CA LEU A 175 6.77 13.18 9.03
C LEU A 175 6.53 14.41 9.93
N ASP A 176 7.50 14.80 10.75
CA ASP A 176 7.40 15.97 11.62
C ASP A 176 7.29 17.27 10.80
N GLU A 177 8.05 17.40 9.70
CA GLU A 177 7.96 18.54 8.78
C GLU A 177 6.60 18.60 8.07
N ILE A 178 6.06 17.46 7.61
CA ILE A 178 4.71 17.37 7.03
C ILE A 178 3.67 17.85 8.05
N CYS A 179 3.78 17.42 9.31
CA CYS A 179 2.91 17.87 10.39
C CYS A 179 3.01 19.39 10.61
N ALA A 180 4.22 19.94 10.61
CA ALA A 180 4.45 21.38 10.77
C ALA A 180 3.84 22.19 9.61
N ILE A 181 3.95 21.68 8.37
CA ILE A 181 3.34 22.31 7.19
C ILE A 181 1.80 22.27 7.29
N ALA A 182 1.22 21.11 7.55
CA ALA A 182 -0.23 20.96 7.68
C ALA A 182 -0.80 21.82 8.82
N GLY A 183 -0.10 21.84 9.96
CA GLY A 183 -0.52 22.56 11.18
C GLY A 183 -0.64 24.06 11.00
N ARG A 184 0.16 24.69 10.12
CA ARG A 184 0.07 26.14 9.82
C ARG A 184 -1.28 26.53 9.24
N HIS A 185 -1.96 25.63 8.56
CA HIS A 185 -3.21 25.86 7.88
C HIS A 185 -4.38 25.04 8.44
N GLY A 186 -4.12 24.21 9.46
CA GLY A 186 -5.12 23.34 10.06
C GLY A 186 -5.61 22.23 9.14
N ALA A 187 -4.82 21.84 8.13
CA ALA A 187 -5.15 20.74 7.24
C ALA A 187 -5.06 19.38 7.95
N TRP A 188 -5.92 18.44 7.57
CA TRP A 188 -5.81 17.05 8.02
C TRP A 188 -4.65 16.33 7.34
N ILE A 189 -4.07 15.34 8.00
CA ILE A 189 -3.15 14.38 7.41
C ILE A 189 -3.81 13.00 7.46
N VAL A 190 -3.88 12.33 6.32
CA VAL A 190 -4.33 10.94 6.22
C VAL A 190 -3.16 10.10 5.76
N SER A 191 -2.73 9.16 6.61
CA SER A 191 -1.59 8.28 6.36
C SER A 191 -2.08 6.85 6.19
N ASP A 192 -1.97 6.32 4.97
CA ASP A 192 -2.16 4.89 4.71
C ASP A 192 -0.89 4.13 5.10
N GLU A 193 -0.96 3.35 6.18
CA GLU A 193 0.15 2.59 6.76
C GLU A 193 0.00 1.08 6.54
N ILE A 194 -0.69 0.65 5.46
CA ILE A 194 -0.99 -0.76 5.19
C ILE A 194 0.26 -1.65 5.04
N TYR A 195 1.42 -1.05 4.68
CA TYR A 195 2.70 -1.76 4.54
C TYR A 195 3.60 -1.67 5.77
N ARG A 196 3.19 -0.93 6.82
CA ARG A 196 3.94 -0.84 8.07
C ARG A 196 4.03 -2.21 8.73
N GLY A 197 5.26 -2.67 8.97
CA GLY A 197 5.58 -4.02 9.41
C GLY A 197 6.24 -4.88 8.32
N ALA A 198 6.26 -4.44 7.07
CA ALA A 198 6.86 -5.15 5.93
C ALA A 198 8.20 -4.51 5.48
N GLU A 199 8.98 -3.97 6.39
CA GLU A 199 10.28 -3.37 6.11
C GLU A 199 11.36 -4.42 5.87
N LEU A 200 12.21 -4.19 4.83
CA LEU A 200 13.29 -5.12 4.47
C LEU A 200 14.41 -5.14 5.53
N ASP A 201 14.70 -4.01 6.16
CA ASP A 201 15.69 -3.90 7.23
C ASP A 201 15.18 -4.43 8.59
N GLY A 202 13.86 -4.55 8.74
CA GLY A 202 13.19 -5.02 9.95
C GLY A 202 12.90 -3.91 10.97
N VAL A 203 13.30 -2.68 10.68
CA VAL A 203 12.98 -1.51 11.51
C VAL A 203 11.61 -0.98 11.11
N GLU A 204 10.64 -1.07 12.01
CA GLU A 204 9.27 -0.65 11.73
C GLU A 204 9.19 0.84 11.39
N THR A 205 8.51 1.16 10.30
CA THR A 205 8.31 2.54 9.82
C THR A 205 7.62 3.38 10.91
N PRO A 206 8.09 4.61 11.18
CA PRO A 206 7.43 5.47 12.14
C PRO A 206 6.00 5.79 11.68
N THR A 207 5.05 5.71 12.62
CA THR A 207 3.65 6.07 12.36
C THR A 207 3.48 7.60 12.35
N MET A 208 2.49 8.06 11.59
CA MET A 208 2.03 9.44 11.63
C MET A 208 1.23 9.74 12.90
N TRP A 209 0.62 8.73 13.53
CA TRP A 209 -0.15 8.88 14.76
C TRP A 209 0.69 9.45 15.91
N GLY A 210 0.08 10.35 16.68
CA GLY A 210 0.73 10.99 17.83
C GLY A 210 1.63 12.19 17.48
N ARG A 211 1.82 12.52 16.18
CA ARG A 211 2.68 13.64 15.74
C ARG A 211 1.93 14.95 15.54
N TYR A 212 0.64 14.86 15.29
CA TYR A 212 -0.22 16.02 15.04
C TYR A 212 -1.67 15.67 15.42
N GLN A 213 -2.42 16.68 15.88
CA GLN A 213 -3.79 16.46 16.40
C GLN A 213 -4.83 16.14 15.32
N ARG A 214 -4.61 16.53 14.05
CA ARG A 214 -5.52 16.27 12.93
C ARG A 214 -4.92 15.19 12.02
N VAL A 215 -4.77 14.00 12.57
CA VAL A 215 -4.25 12.83 11.86
C VAL A 215 -5.30 11.73 11.85
N ILE A 216 -5.48 11.11 10.69
CA ILE A 216 -6.13 9.81 10.54
C ILE A 216 -5.11 8.86 9.95
N VAL A 217 -4.86 7.75 10.61
CA VAL A 217 -4.08 6.63 10.07
C VAL A 217 -5.03 5.55 9.61
N THR A 218 -4.82 5.01 8.41
CA THR A 218 -5.53 3.82 7.92
C THR A 218 -4.55 2.66 7.78
N SER A 219 -5.00 1.45 8.09
CA SER A 219 -4.18 0.25 7.96
C SER A 219 -5.05 -1.01 7.84
N GLY A 220 -4.43 -2.20 7.84
CA GLY A 220 -5.17 -3.45 7.77
C GLY A 220 -4.28 -4.67 7.66
N LEU A 221 -4.91 -5.84 7.54
CA LEU A 221 -4.23 -7.13 7.53
C LEU A 221 -3.78 -7.58 6.13
N SER A 222 -4.10 -6.83 5.07
CA SER A 222 -3.95 -7.30 3.69
C SER A 222 -2.51 -7.45 3.22
N LYS A 223 -1.57 -6.57 3.65
CA LYS A 223 -0.24 -6.47 3.05
C LYS A 223 0.86 -6.97 4.01
N ALA A 224 1.17 -6.24 5.08
CA ALA A 224 2.22 -6.63 6.02
C ALA A 224 1.92 -7.97 6.73
N TYR A 225 0.66 -8.31 6.92
CA TYR A 225 0.24 -9.52 7.63
C TYR A 225 -0.11 -10.70 6.70
N ALA A 226 -0.12 -10.50 5.36
CA ALA A 226 -0.44 -11.55 4.38
C ALA A 226 -1.83 -12.18 4.55
N LEU A 227 -2.82 -11.42 4.95
CA LEU A 227 -4.19 -11.89 5.20
C LEU A 227 -5.24 -11.07 4.40
N PRO A 228 -5.05 -10.85 3.08
CA PRO A 228 -5.95 -10.01 2.28
C PRO A 228 -7.39 -10.56 2.23
N GLY A 229 -7.55 -11.88 2.28
CA GLY A 229 -8.86 -12.55 2.23
C GLY A 229 -9.73 -12.33 3.46
N LEU A 230 -9.17 -11.90 4.59
CA LEU A 230 -9.97 -11.59 5.79
C LEU A 230 -10.78 -10.31 5.64
N ARG A 231 -10.39 -9.40 4.74
CA ARG A 231 -11.06 -8.11 4.59
C ARG A 231 -11.19 -7.36 5.91
N VAL A 232 -10.13 -7.30 6.71
CA VAL A 232 -10.08 -6.54 7.97
C VAL A 232 -9.04 -5.43 7.88
N GLY A 233 -9.50 -4.20 8.15
CA GLY A 233 -8.69 -3.01 8.30
C GLY A 233 -9.16 -2.21 9.51
N TRP A 234 -8.54 -1.08 9.72
CA TRP A 234 -8.91 -0.13 10.76
C TRP A 234 -8.43 1.27 10.41
N LEU A 235 -9.02 2.23 11.07
CA LEU A 235 -8.49 3.58 11.15
C LEU A 235 -8.19 3.93 12.61
N VAL A 236 -7.27 4.89 12.78
CA VAL A 236 -6.90 5.48 14.06
C VAL A 236 -7.10 6.98 13.94
N ALA A 237 -7.94 7.56 14.77
CA ALA A 237 -8.29 8.97 14.73
C ALA A 237 -8.62 9.50 16.14
N PRO A 238 -8.73 10.83 16.34
CA PRO A 238 -9.29 11.39 17.56
C PRO A 238 -10.69 10.83 17.85
N PRO A 239 -11.10 10.66 19.12
CA PRO A 239 -12.36 9.99 19.47
C PRO A 239 -13.61 10.59 18.82
N ASP A 240 -13.72 11.93 18.79
CA ASP A 240 -14.85 12.60 18.13
C ASP A 240 -14.88 12.29 16.61
N THR A 241 -13.71 12.24 15.98
CA THR A 241 -13.58 11.88 14.57
C THR A 241 -13.93 10.41 14.33
N VAL A 242 -13.57 9.50 15.24
CA VAL A 242 -13.98 8.08 15.20
C VAL A 242 -15.51 7.96 15.25
N ALA A 243 -16.17 8.73 16.12
CA ALA A 243 -17.63 8.73 16.21
C ALA A 243 -18.28 9.18 14.90
N ASP A 244 -17.75 10.23 14.27
CA ASP A 244 -18.24 10.71 12.97
C ASP A 244 -18.02 9.69 11.85
N LEU A 245 -16.82 9.08 11.81
CA LEU A 245 -16.46 8.04 10.84
C LEU A 245 -17.30 6.77 10.99
N TRP A 246 -17.66 6.43 12.21
CA TRP A 246 -18.61 5.35 12.48
C TRP A 246 -19.96 5.62 11.83
N GLY A 247 -20.49 6.87 11.94
CA GLY A 247 -21.71 7.27 11.25
C GLY A 247 -21.61 7.12 9.71
N VAL A 248 -20.45 7.36 9.11
CA VAL A 248 -20.23 7.11 7.68
C VAL A 248 -20.14 5.61 7.37
N HIS A 249 -19.50 4.83 8.27
CA HIS A 249 -19.37 3.37 8.13
C HIS A 249 -20.72 2.63 8.09
N ASP A 250 -21.75 3.16 8.76
CA ASP A 250 -23.12 2.63 8.70
C ASP A 250 -23.72 2.63 7.29
N TYR A 251 -23.23 3.51 6.38
CA TYR A 251 -23.66 3.59 4.98
C TYR A 251 -22.84 2.70 4.02
N THR A 252 -21.83 1.98 4.52
CA THR A 252 -21.00 1.08 3.71
C THR A 252 -21.29 -0.38 4.06
N THR A 253 -20.47 -1.00 4.88
CA THR A 253 -20.59 -2.43 5.21
C THR A 253 -21.15 -2.70 6.60
N ILE A 254 -21.40 -1.68 7.40
CA ILE A 254 -21.93 -1.75 8.78
C ILE A 254 -20.90 -2.40 9.74
N ALA A 255 -20.35 -3.56 9.38
CA ALA A 255 -19.37 -4.29 10.17
C ALA A 255 -18.58 -5.26 9.27
N PRO A 256 -17.33 -5.61 9.63
CA PRO A 256 -16.63 -6.74 9.05
C PRO A 256 -17.34 -8.08 9.35
N GLY A 257 -16.97 -9.14 8.62
CA GLY A 257 -17.55 -10.46 8.87
C GLY A 257 -17.10 -11.05 10.21
N ALA A 258 -18.01 -11.69 10.95
CA ALA A 258 -17.75 -12.24 12.29
C ALA A 258 -16.58 -13.24 12.31
N ILE A 259 -16.43 -14.07 11.26
CA ILE A 259 -15.30 -15.01 11.12
C ILE A 259 -13.99 -14.23 10.89
N SER A 260 -14.03 -13.20 10.06
CA SER A 260 -12.89 -12.33 9.79
C SER A 260 -12.39 -11.62 11.05
N ASP A 261 -13.29 -11.05 11.83
CA ASP A 261 -12.98 -10.41 13.12
C ASP A 261 -12.31 -11.37 14.09
N ARG A 262 -12.85 -12.61 14.18
CA ARG A 262 -12.26 -13.63 15.05
C ARG A 262 -10.85 -13.99 14.62
N LEU A 263 -10.62 -14.26 13.35
CA LEU A 263 -9.29 -14.57 12.81
C LEU A 263 -8.34 -13.39 12.94
N ALA A 264 -8.81 -12.16 12.77
CA ALA A 264 -8.03 -10.94 13.00
C ALA A 264 -7.63 -10.82 14.49
N CYS A 265 -8.52 -11.15 15.41
CA CYS A 265 -8.18 -11.23 16.83
C CYS A 265 -7.05 -12.23 17.11
N VAL A 266 -7.03 -13.38 16.47
CA VAL A 266 -5.93 -14.35 16.57
C VAL A 266 -4.65 -13.77 15.99
N ALA A 267 -4.71 -13.24 14.75
CA ALA A 267 -3.57 -12.68 14.03
C ALA A 267 -2.84 -11.56 14.77
N LEU A 268 -3.59 -10.71 15.48
CA LEU A 268 -3.06 -9.55 16.18
C LEU A 268 -2.71 -9.80 17.66
N THR A 269 -2.73 -11.05 18.12
CA THR A 269 -2.08 -11.35 19.41
C THR A 269 -0.58 -11.06 19.29
N PRO A 270 0.09 -10.56 20.36
CA PRO A 270 1.50 -10.13 20.27
C PRO A 270 2.43 -11.18 19.64
N ALA A 271 2.31 -12.43 20.04
CA ALA A 271 3.14 -13.52 19.52
C ALA A 271 2.86 -13.79 18.03
N ARG A 272 1.58 -13.86 17.63
CA ARG A 272 1.19 -14.10 16.23
C ARG A 272 1.58 -12.91 15.35
N ARG A 273 1.34 -11.67 15.78
CA ARG A 273 1.76 -10.48 15.08
C ARG A 273 3.26 -10.52 14.78
N THR A 274 4.09 -10.81 15.77
CA THR A 274 5.53 -10.93 15.61
C THR A 274 5.90 -12.00 14.58
N MET A 275 5.28 -13.18 14.64
CA MET A 275 5.51 -14.29 13.70
C MET A 275 5.10 -13.91 12.27
N LEU A 276 3.93 -13.31 12.07
CA LEU A 276 3.42 -12.92 10.76
C LEU A 276 4.34 -11.89 10.10
N LEU A 277 4.75 -10.86 10.84
CA LEU A 277 5.68 -9.84 10.33
C LEU A 277 7.07 -10.42 10.04
N ALA A 278 7.56 -11.34 10.87
CA ALA A 278 8.82 -12.02 10.63
C ALA A 278 8.76 -12.88 9.35
N ARG A 279 7.66 -13.61 9.13
CA ARG A 279 7.41 -14.36 7.88
C ARG A 279 7.43 -13.44 6.67
N THR A 280 6.67 -12.36 6.68
CA THR A 280 6.63 -11.39 5.58
C THR A 280 8.02 -10.86 5.28
N ARG A 281 8.74 -10.35 6.29
CA ARG A 281 10.11 -9.83 6.13
C ARG A 281 11.08 -10.90 5.63
N GLY A 282 10.91 -12.15 6.05
CA GLY A 282 11.70 -13.29 5.57
C GLY A 282 11.53 -13.51 4.06
N ILE A 283 10.29 -13.54 3.57
CA ILE A 283 9.97 -13.66 2.15
C ILE A 283 10.59 -12.52 1.34
N LEU A 284 10.42 -11.27 1.81
CA LEU A 284 10.95 -10.10 1.12
C LEU A 284 12.49 -10.16 0.99
N ARG A 285 13.19 -10.53 2.07
CA ARG A 285 14.65 -10.65 2.08
C ARG A 285 15.17 -11.78 1.23
N THR A 286 14.39 -12.84 1.05
CA THR A 286 14.72 -13.95 0.17
C THR A 286 14.56 -13.58 -1.30
N ASN A 287 13.44 -12.91 -1.64
CA ASN A 287 13.05 -12.66 -3.02
C ASN A 287 13.71 -11.42 -3.62
N TYR A 288 13.81 -10.32 -2.88
CA TYR A 288 14.32 -9.06 -3.44
C TYR A 288 15.72 -9.15 -4.05
N PRO A 289 16.71 -9.87 -3.48
CA PRO A 289 18.03 -10.01 -4.12
C PRO A 289 17.96 -10.62 -5.53
N ALA A 290 17.01 -11.50 -5.81
CA ALA A 290 16.83 -12.08 -7.13
C ALA A 290 16.26 -11.03 -8.12
N VAL A 291 15.27 -10.26 -7.71
CA VAL A 291 14.72 -9.14 -8.49
C VAL A 291 15.80 -8.11 -8.78
N LYS A 292 16.57 -7.71 -7.78
CA LYS A 292 17.66 -6.76 -7.92
C LYS A 292 18.67 -7.23 -8.98
N ARG A 293 19.16 -8.47 -8.88
CA ARG A 293 20.09 -9.04 -9.88
C ARG A 293 19.49 -9.14 -11.27
N TRP A 294 18.18 -9.44 -11.37
CA TRP A 294 17.47 -9.51 -12.64
C TRP A 294 17.41 -8.13 -13.32
N ILE A 295 17.16 -7.05 -12.57
CA ILE A 295 17.19 -5.67 -13.08
C ILE A 295 18.61 -5.27 -13.48
N GLU A 296 19.60 -5.48 -12.61
CA GLU A 296 21.00 -5.07 -12.82
C GLU A 296 21.67 -5.74 -14.03
N ARG A 297 21.20 -6.90 -14.44
CA ARG A 297 21.68 -7.58 -15.66
C ARG A 297 21.13 -6.99 -16.97
N ARG A 298 20.17 -6.07 -16.90
CA ARG A 298 19.51 -5.46 -18.07
C ARG A 298 19.79 -3.95 -18.10
N PRO A 299 20.73 -3.46 -18.95
CA PRO A 299 21.08 -2.04 -18.98
C PRO A 299 19.91 -1.09 -19.28
N ALA A 300 18.86 -1.60 -19.94
CA ALA A 300 17.64 -0.83 -20.20
C ALA A 300 16.71 -0.70 -18.99
N LEU A 301 17.00 -1.37 -17.86
CA LEU A 301 16.21 -1.31 -16.64
C LEU A 301 16.96 -0.59 -15.53
N SER A 302 16.22 0.12 -14.71
CA SER A 302 16.71 0.69 -13.45
C SER A 302 15.60 0.74 -12.41
N HIS A 303 15.97 0.86 -11.14
CA HIS A 303 15.00 1.08 -10.06
C HIS A 303 15.65 1.80 -8.89
N VAL A 304 14.83 2.46 -8.11
CA VAL A 304 15.21 2.85 -6.75
C VAL A 304 14.92 1.67 -5.83
N PRO A 305 15.88 1.18 -5.02
CA PRO A 305 15.67 0.06 -4.13
C PRO A 305 14.48 0.28 -3.18
N PRO A 306 13.52 -0.65 -3.09
CA PRO A 306 12.44 -0.54 -2.12
C PRO A 306 12.97 -0.74 -0.70
N GLU A 307 12.41 -0.02 0.25
CA GLU A 307 12.73 -0.12 1.67
C GLU A 307 11.71 -1.00 2.42
N ALA A 308 10.48 -1.10 1.89
CA ALA A 308 9.39 -1.88 2.48
C ALA A 308 8.39 -2.36 1.42
N GLY A 309 7.57 -3.35 1.81
CA GLY A 309 6.56 -3.95 0.93
C GLY A 309 7.13 -4.96 -0.05
N ALA A 310 6.25 -5.74 -0.66
CA ALA A 310 6.59 -6.78 -1.62
C ALA A 310 6.60 -6.27 -3.07
N ILE A 311 6.98 -5.01 -3.28
CA ILE A 311 6.87 -4.31 -4.56
C ILE A 311 8.10 -3.45 -4.85
N THR A 312 8.40 -3.27 -6.13
CA THR A 312 9.36 -2.27 -6.61
C THR A 312 8.85 -1.64 -7.89
N LEU A 313 9.16 -0.36 -8.09
CA LEU A 313 8.86 0.37 -9.31
C LEU A 313 10.09 0.35 -10.21
N VAL A 314 9.97 -0.30 -11.36
CA VAL A 314 11.07 -0.50 -12.33
C VAL A 314 10.90 0.45 -13.49
N ARG A 315 11.91 1.29 -13.76
CA ARG A 315 12.00 2.12 -14.97
C ARG A 315 12.56 1.31 -16.12
N TYR A 316 12.05 1.51 -17.31
CA TYR A 316 12.60 0.92 -18.53
C TYR A 316 12.86 2.01 -19.59
N ALA A 317 13.89 1.78 -20.44
CA ALA A 317 14.29 2.72 -21.49
C ALA A 317 13.64 2.44 -22.86
N HIS A 318 12.90 1.35 -23.00
CA HIS A 318 12.26 0.96 -24.26
C HIS A 318 11.16 1.96 -24.65
N LYS A 319 11.04 2.23 -25.96
CA LYS A 319 10.05 3.17 -26.51
C LYS A 319 8.69 2.48 -26.71
N ILE A 320 8.06 2.10 -25.64
CA ILE A 320 6.74 1.47 -25.60
C ILE A 320 5.98 1.98 -24.39
N ASN A 321 4.68 2.21 -24.52
CA ASN A 321 3.81 2.56 -23.39
C ASN A 321 3.70 1.39 -22.42
N SER A 322 3.61 1.67 -21.13
CA SER A 322 3.64 0.66 -20.05
C SER A 322 2.45 -0.29 -20.08
N THR A 323 1.25 0.17 -20.45
CA THR A 323 0.08 -0.71 -20.64
C THR A 323 0.29 -1.65 -21.83
N VAL A 324 0.78 -1.15 -22.96
CA VAL A 324 1.07 -1.97 -24.14
C VAL A 324 2.16 -3.01 -23.84
N LEU A 325 3.19 -2.62 -23.08
CA LEU A 325 4.23 -3.56 -22.63
C LEU A 325 3.63 -4.67 -21.75
N MET A 326 2.82 -4.31 -20.77
CA MET A 326 2.17 -5.27 -19.87
C MET A 326 1.26 -6.24 -20.65
N GLU A 327 0.48 -5.72 -21.63
CA GLU A 327 -0.39 -6.54 -22.45
C GLU A 327 0.42 -7.58 -23.26
N ARG A 328 1.54 -7.18 -23.84
CA ARG A 328 2.44 -8.11 -24.53
C ARG A 328 2.99 -9.18 -23.59
N ILE A 329 3.48 -8.79 -22.40
CA ILE A 329 4.00 -9.73 -21.38
C ILE A 329 2.92 -10.75 -21.00
N ARG A 330 1.71 -10.27 -20.76
CA ARG A 330 0.56 -11.11 -20.41
C ARG A 330 0.19 -12.08 -21.53
N ASP A 331 0.09 -11.57 -22.76
CA ASP A 331 -0.43 -12.34 -23.88
C ASP A 331 0.62 -13.32 -24.43
N GLU A 332 1.91 -12.98 -24.41
CA GLU A 332 2.98 -13.86 -24.87
C GLU A 332 3.36 -14.92 -23.81
N HIS A 333 3.33 -14.60 -22.52
CA HIS A 333 3.88 -15.45 -21.47
C HIS A 333 2.95 -15.69 -20.26
N SER A 334 1.73 -15.16 -20.30
CA SER A 334 0.76 -15.32 -19.18
C SER A 334 1.30 -14.76 -17.84
N VAL A 335 2.08 -13.66 -17.89
CA VAL A 335 2.61 -12.95 -16.71
C VAL A 335 1.86 -11.63 -16.54
N LEU A 336 1.38 -11.36 -15.32
CA LEU A 336 0.75 -10.10 -14.97
C LEU A 336 1.69 -9.23 -14.13
N ILE A 337 1.98 -8.02 -14.60
CA ILE A 337 2.62 -6.91 -13.86
C ILE A 337 1.68 -5.71 -13.87
N VAL A 338 1.95 -4.67 -13.09
CA VAL A 338 1.14 -3.45 -13.14
C VAL A 338 1.86 -2.38 -13.94
N PRO A 339 1.25 -1.85 -15.03
CA PRO A 339 1.85 -0.81 -15.82
C PRO A 339 1.95 0.52 -15.05
N GLY A 340 3.01 1.29 -15.32
CA GLY A 340 3.30 2.52 -14.60
C GLY A 340 2.31 3.64 -14.88
N ASP A 341 1.69 3.69 -16.06
CA ASP A 341 0.67 4.69 -16.38
C ASP A 341 -0.59 4.58 -15.50
N HIS A 342 -0.86 3.41 -14.89
CA HIS A 342 -1.87 3.28 -13.85
C HIS A 342 -1.53 4.04 -12.55
N PHE A 343 -0.30 4.54 -12.42
CA PHE A 343 0.17 5.43 -11.36
C PHE A 343 0.58 6.81 -11.88
N GLU A 344 0.20 7.15 -13.13
CA GLU A 344 0.65 8.33 -13.89
C GLU A 344 2.18 8.37 -14.13
N MET A 345 2.80 7.18 -14.24
CA MET A 345 4.24 7.00 -14.42
C MET A 345 4.53 6.09 -15.62
N ASP A 346 4.17 6.52 -16.84
CA ASP A 346 4.57 5.78 -18.05
C ASP A 346 6.10 5.68 -18.16
N GLY A 347 6.61 4.63 -18.78
CA GLY A 347 8.04 4.29 -18.74
C GLY A 347 8.48 3.53 -17.47
N TYR A 348 7.52 3.17 -16.61
CA TYR A 348 7.72 2.31 -15.46
C TYR A 348 6.73 1.14 -15.47
N PHE A 349 7.03 0.12 -14.68
CA PHE A 349 6.07 -0.89 -14.24
C PHE A 349 6.30 -1.25 -12.78
N ARG A 350 5.23 -1.59 -12.07
CA ARG A 350 5.33 -2.13 -10.71
C ARG A 350 5.45 -3.64 -10.77
N LEU A 351 6.49 -4.17 -10.13
CA LEU A 351 6.78 -5.58 -9.97
C LEU A 351 6.54 -6.01 -8.54
N GLY A 352 5.65 -6.98 -8.32
CA GLY A 352 5.46 -7.66 -7.06
C GLY A 352 6.45 -8.83 -6.92
N PHE A 353 7.02 -9.01 -5.73
CA PHE A 353 7.98 -10.08 -5.44
C PHE A 353 7.66 -10.84 -4.14
N GLY A 354 6.40 -10.80 -3.73
CA GLY A 354 5.92 -11.50 -2.53
C GLY A 354 5.44 -12.92 -2.76
N CYS A 355 5.50 -13.44 -3.99
CA CYS A 355 5.12 -14.80 -4.33
C CYS A 355 6.19 -15.82 -3.89
N ASP A 356 5.87 -17.11 -4.08
CA ASP A 356 6.83 -18.18 -3.87
C ASP A 356 8.08 -17.98 -4.76
N PRO A 357 9.30 -18.17 -4.25
CA PRO A 357 10.54 -18.08 -5.03
C PRO A 357 10.55 -18.97 -6.29
N GLU A 358 9.92 -20.13 -6.24
CA GLU A 358 9.80 -21.04 -7.39
C GLU A 358 8.98 -20.46 -8.53
N LEU A 359 8.04 -19.56 -8.21
CA LEU A 359 7.23 -18.84 -9.20
C LEU A 359 7.91 -17.56 -9.67
N LEU A 360 8.66 -16.88 -8.79
CA LEU A 360 9.24 -15.58 -9.08
C LEU A 360 10.27 -15.61 -10.22
N LEU A 361 11.23 -16.52 -10.14
CA LEU A 361 12.34 -16.54 -11.11
C LEU A 361 11.89 -16.83 -12.55
N PRO A 362 11.08 -17.87 -12.82
CA PRO A 362 10.57 -18.09 -14.17
C PRO A 362 9.75 -16.92 -14.70
N ALA A 363 8.89 -16.32 -13.87
CA ALA A 363 8.10 -15.17 -14.27
C ALA A 363 8.95 -13.96 -14.65
N LEU A 364 10.05 -13.69 -13.92
CA LEU A 364 10.99 -12.63 -14.25
C LEU A 364 11.70 -12.88 -15.59
N GLU A 365 12.10 -14.12 -15.89
CA GLU A 365 12.73 -14.43 -17.17
C GLU A 365 11.73 -14.24 -18.33
N HIS A 366 10.46 -14.64 -18.17
CA HIS A 366 9.42 -14.37 -19.17
C HIS A 366 9.20 -12.87 -19.43
N VAL A 367 9.22 -12.04 -18.38
CA VAL A 367 9.20 -10.57 -18.56
C VAL A 367 10.43 -10.11 -19.34
N GLY A 368 11.61 -10.66 -19.02
CA GLY A 368 12.86 -10.37 -19.70
C GLY A 368 12.83 -10.72 -21.18
N GLU A 369 12.30 -11.87 -21.54
CA GLU A 369 12.20 -12.32 -22.96
C GLU A 369 11.38 -11.36 -23.82
N VAL A 370 10.35 -10.73 -23.27
CA VAL A 370 9.58 -9.70 -24.00
C VAL A 370 10.37 -8.42 -24.14
N LEU A 371 11.00 -7.97 -23.05
CA LEU A 371 11.84 -6.76 -23.04
C LEU A 371 13.00 -6.89 -24.05
N ASP A 372 13.69 -8.03 -24.06
CA ASP A 372 14.84 -8.28 -24.93
C ASP A 372 14.49 -8.30 -26.44
N LYS A 373 13.20 -8.49 -26.79
CA LYS A 373 12.66 -8.40 -28.17
C LYS A 373 12.30 -6.98 -28.60
N ILE A 374 12.23 -6.03 -27.67
CA ILE A 374 11.89 -4.64 -27.96
C ILE A 374 13.19 -3.85 -28.09
N GLU A 375 13.37 -3.12 -29.20
CA GLU A 375 14.54 -2.28 -29.41
C GLU A 375 14.69 -1.28 -28.25
N ALA A 376 15.78 -1.40 -27.50
CA ALA A 376 16.19 -0.39 -26.56
C ALA A 376 16.97 0.71 -27.30
N PRO A 377 16.80 2.00 -26.97
CA PRO A 377 17.66 3.03 -27.50
C PRO A 377 19.12 2.76 -27.06
N GLU A 378 20.10 3.02 -27.96
CA GLU A 378 21.50 2.93 -27.59
C GLU A 378 21.77 3.80 -26.35
N VAL A 379 22.27 3.19 -25.28
CA VAL A 379 22.68 3.92 -24.08
C VAL A 379 24.00 4.64 -24.43
N PRO A 380 24.01 6.00 -24.42
CA PRO A 380 25.26 6.72 -24.71
C PRO A 380 26.30 6.37 -23.65
N GLY A 381 27.35 5.64 -24.01
CA GLY A 381 28.48 5.35 -23.11
C GLY A 381 28.97 3.91 -23.04
N SER A 382 28.35 2.94 -23.69
CA SER A 382 28.91 1.57 -23.81
C SER A 382 29.80 1.46 -25.06
N ALA A 383 30.85 2.27 -25.15
CA ALA A 383 31.93 1.98 -26.05
C ALA A 383 32.68 0.74 -25.55
N HIS A 384 32.52 -0.36 -26.24
CA HIS A 384 33.31 -1.56 -26.03
C HIS A 384 34.80 -1.21 -26.05
N ALA A 385 35.45 -1.28 -24.88
CA ALA A 385 36.89 -1.45 -24.84
C ALA A 385 37.18 -2.83 -25.47
N ARG A 386 37.72 -2.83 -26.68
CA ARG A 386 38.34 -3.98 -27.31
C ARG A 386 39.75 -4.15 -26.73
#